data_86c304665758b4b86af672882c45f2cc
#
_entry.id   86c304665758b4b86af672882c45f2cc
#
_cell.length_a   1.000
_cell.length_b   1.000
_cell.length_c   1.000
_cell.angle_alpha   90.00
_cell.angle_beta   90.00
_cell.angle_gamma   90.00
#
_symmetry.space_group_name_H-M   'P 1'
#
loop_
_entity.id
_entity.type
_entity.pdbx_description
1 polymer ?
#
loop_
_entity_poly.entity_id
_entity_poly.type
_entity_poly.pdbx_seq_one_letter_code
_entity_poly.pdbx_strand_id
1 'polypeptide(L)'
;MFDLNPTIFRRVLSGSLVSLIASLTSLISLEVLPTPAFGGPPAASVQTKLKVPSGMNSAPFNINRYLKVPPKFSISVYARINNARFIAVAPNGDLLVSQPSTGKVLIVRSNGSNNPIISDFVTGLRKPHDIVFHKIDNTIYIYISETHQINRFIYNSGDRIAKNRQIVITGLPDNSTSELKGAYGHELKNIALDANHKLYVSIASTCNACTADTVSNPKRGAIYQYNADGTNRRLFAQGLRNAEGLAFLPNTNDLWVAVNNRDNIAYPYNDGSGKYGKVIQSYVDNHPPDELTKVRDGGNYGWPFCNPNPDTANGFNNMPFDRDYQFNPDGHIYCNALDRISKGIPAHSAPLGLTFLQNTKFPSLYSNGVVVGLHGSWNRDKRTGYKIAYFPWNSTTKTLGDEIDLVSDWLVPGTQEVWGRPVDMAVDQQGNLLISDDQSGTIYKLSYTP
;
A
#
# COMPACT_ATOMS: atom_id res chain seq x y z
N MET A 1 -46.95 -24.21 -51.80
CA MET A 1 -48.04 -23.74 -52.69
C MET A 1 -47.83 -22.26 -52.91
N PHE A 2 -47.47 -21.96 -54.16
CA PHE A 2 -47.58 -20.73 -54.92
C PHE A 2 -47.04 -19.44 -54.28
N ASP A 3 -45.89 -18.93 -54.71
CA ASP A 3 -45.55 -18.43 -56.11
C ASP A 3 -46.13 -17.03 -56.34
N LEU A 4 -45.29 -16.10 -56.59
CA LEU A 4 -44.86 -15.41 -57.79
C LEU A 4 -44.73 -13.87 -57.60
N ASN A 5 -43.55 -13.41 -57.80
CA ASN A 5 -43.11 -12.17 -58.45
C ASN A 5 -43.84 -11.98 -59.84
N PRO A 6 -43.63 -10.94 -60.67
CA PRO A 6 -42.80 -9.71 -60.62
C PRO A 6 -43.33 -8.49 -61.43
N THR A 7 -42.49 -7.48 -61.64
CA THR A 7 -42.15 -6.68 -62.83
C THR A 7 -42.91 -5.37 -63.17
N ILE A 8 -42.13 -4.34 -63.32
CA ILE A 8 -41.58 -3.58 -64.49
C ILE A 8 -42.45 -2.39 -65.00
N PHE A 9 -41.88 -1.20 -65.18
CA PHE A 9 -41.71 -0.33 -66.37
C PHE A 9 -41.64 1.15 -65.96
N ARG A 10 -40.47 1.78 -66.07
CA ARG A 10 -39.89 2.58 -67.18
C ARG A 10 -40.44 3.98 -67.43
N ARG A 11 -39.53 4.96 -67.36
CA ARG A 11 -39.21 6.15 -68.23
C ARG A 11 -40.16 7.33 -68.15
N VAL A 12 -39.76 8.60 -68.25
CA VAL A 12 -38.71 9.30 -68.99
C VAL A 12 -38.71 10.79 -68.63
N LEU A 13 -37.53 11.42 -68.65
CA LEU A 13 -37.13 12.75 -69.10
C LEU A 13 -37.45 14.04 -68.29
N SER A 14 -36.46 14.69 -67.91
CA SER A 14 -35.78 15.94 -68.32
C SER A 14 -36.15 17.23 -67.57
N GLY A 15 -35.15 17.96 -67.15
CA GLY A 15 -35.26 19.35 -66.75
C GLY A 15 -34.09 19.79 -65.86
N SER A 16 -33.07 20.31 -66.53
CA SER A 16 -31.92 20.93 -65.89
C SER A 16 -32.32 22.17 -65.10
N LEU A 17 -31.87 22.27 -63.83
CA LEU A 17 -31.64 23.56 -63.18
C LEU A 17 -30.39 23.41 -62.32
N VAL A 18 -29.37 24.11 -62.71
CA VAL A 18 -28.10 24.28 -61.97
C VAL A 18 -28.38 25.21 -60.79
N SER A 19 -28.27 24.66 -59.59
CA SER A 19 -28.15 25.50 -58.40
C SER A 19 -26.83 25.20 -57.71
N LEU A 20 -25.94 26.17 -57.73
CA LEU A 20 -24.73 26.18 -56.94
C LEU A 20 -25.06 26.20 -55.44
N ILE A 21 -24.87 25.08 -54.76
CA ILE A 21 -24.79 25.09 -53.31
C ILE A 21 -23.32 24.97 -52.94
N ALA A 22 -22.79 26.10 -52.50
CA ALA A 22 -21.47 26.14 -51.86
C ALA A 22 -21.57 25.43 -50.50
N SER A 23 -21.07 24.20 -50.42
CA SER A 23 -20.90 23.50 -49.15
C SER A 23 -19.72 24.10 -48.38
N LEU A 24 -20.02 24.90 -47.37
CA LEU A 24 -19.06 25.22 -46.30
C LEU A 24 -18.79 23.95 -45.50
N THR A 25 -17.77 23.22 -45.83
CA THR A 25 -17.17 22.23 -44.91
C THR A 25 -16.38 23.00 -43.87
N SER A 26 -16.98 23.28 -42.72
CA SER A 26 -16.26 23.67 -41.54
C SER A 26 -15.41 22.47 -41.07
N LEU A 27 -14.11 22.52 -41.36
CA LEU A 27 -13.10 21.68 -40.70
C LEU A 27 -13.11 22.03 -39.22
N ILE A 28 -13.86 21.24 -38.41
CA ILE A 28 -13.63 21.23 -36.96
C ILE A 28 -12.28 20.53 -36.79
N SER A 29 -11.23 21.34 -36.65
CA SER A 29 -9.97 20.87 -36.10
C SER A 29 -10.24 20.42 -34.66
N LEU A 30 -10.33 19.12 -34.44
CA LEU A 30 -10.21 18.58 -33.09
C LEU A 30 -8.81 18.95 -32.61
N GLU A 31 -8.70 20.02 -31.82
CA GLU A 31 -7.51 20.24 -31.02
C GLU A 31 -7.41 19.05 -30.07
N VAL A 32 -6.55 18.10 -30.41
CA VAL A 32 -6.07 17.08 -29.48
C VAL A 32 -5.31 17.86 -28.42
N LEU A 33 -5.99 18.14 -27.29
CA LEU A 33 -5.33 18.65 -26.10
C LEU A 33 -4.16 17.69 -25.81
N PRO A 34 -2.93 18.22 -25.67
CA PRO A 34 -1.81 17.35 -25.35
C PRO A 34 -2.13 16.62 -24.05
N THR A 35 -2.16 15.30 -24.11
CA THR A 35 -2.13 14.47 -22.90
C THR A 35 -0.99 15.01 -22.04
N PRO A 36 -1.20 15.25 -20.72
CA PRO A 36 -0.10 15.63 -19.88
C PRO A 36 0.93 14.50 -19.95
N ALA A 37 2.01 14.75 -20.66
CA ALA A 37 3.18 13.88 -20.64
C ALA A 37 3.58 13.76 -19.16
N PHE A 38 3.80 12.55 -18.67
CA PHE A 38 4.57 12.37 -17.45
C PHE A 38 5.81 13.28 -17.60
N GLY A 39 5.98 14.19 -16.65
CA GLY A 39 7.18 15.05 -16.64
C GLY A 39 8.39 14.15 -16.85
N GLY A 40 9.39 14.63 -17.56
CA GLY A 40 10.56 13.83 -17.94
C GLY A 40 11.12 12.99 -16.80
N PRO A 41 12.07 12.09 -17.03
CA PRO A 41 12.57 11.17 -16.02
C PRO A 41 12.88 11.93 -14.73
N PRO A 42 12.59 11.36 -13.55
CA PRO A 42 12.81 12.04 -12.28
C PRO A 42 14.27 12.50 -12.20
N ALA A 43 14.48 13.74 -11.77
CA ALA A 43 15.83 14.25 -11.54
C ALA A 43 16.53 13.35 -10.51
N ALA A 44 17.83 13.09 -10.71
CA ALA A 44 18.60 12.27 -9.80
C ALA A 44 18.49 12.79 -8.36
N SER A 45 18.18 11.87 -7.42
CA SER A 45 18.11 12.19 -5.99
C SER A 45 19.45 12.69 -5.48
N VAL A 46 19.42 13.63 -4.55
CA VAL A 46 20.60 14.26 -3.94
C VAL A 46 20.77 13.83 -2.49
N GLN A 47 22.01 13.60 -2.09
CA GLN A 47 22.34 13.32 -0.71
C GLN A 47 22.11 14.57 0.14
N THR A 48 21.17 14.48 1.07
CA THR A 48 20.72 15.59 1.90
C THR A 48 21.00 15.31 3.34
N LYS A 49 21.65 16.26 4.04
CA LYS A 49 21.88 16.15 5.47
C LYS A 49 20.55 16.19 6.23
N LEU A 50 20.28 15.18 7.07
CA LEU A 50 19.13 15.16 7.93
C LEU A 50 19.21 16.32 8.94
N LYS A 51 18.19 17.16 8.99
CA LYS A 51 18.06 18.22 9.99
C LYS A 51 17.56 17.63 11.30
N VAL A 52 18.36 17.73 12.34
CA VAL A 52 18.04 17.22 13.68
C VAL A 52 17.87 18.40 14.63
N PRO A 53 16.67 18.67 15.16
CA PRO A 53 16.46 19.74 16.15
C PRO A 53 17.26 19.50 17.43
N SER A 54 17.57 20.60 18.14
CA SER A 54 18.19 20.52 19.46
C SER A 54 17.36 19.66 20.40
N GLY A 55 18.03 18.80 21.17
CA GLY A 55 17.38 17.85 22.10
C GLY A 55 16.92 16.53 21.46
N MET A 56 17.02 16.36 20.12
CA MET A 56 16.66 15.13 19.41
C MET A 56 17.87 14.34 18.88
N ASN A 57 19.07 14.73 19.26
CA ASN A 57 20.35 14.22 18.73
C ASN A 57 20.88 12.95 19.44
N SER A 58 20.08 12.26 20.24
CA SER A 58 20.46 10.93 20.73
C SER A 58 20.59 9.93 19.56
N ALA A 59 21.31 8.83 19.78
CA ALA A 59 21.51 7.81 18.74
C ALA A 59 20.20 7.46 18.00
N PRO A 60 20.24 7.24 16.69
CA PRO A 60 21.40 7.20 15.78
C PRO A 60 21.87 8.58 15.27
N PHE A 61 21.36 9.70 15.81
CA PHE A 61 21.62 11.07 15.36
C PHE A 61 22.73 11.79 16.16
N ASN A 62 23.43 11.05 17.02
CA ASN A 62 24.67 11.51 17.66
C ASN A 62 25.83 11.70 16.67
N ILE A 63 25.66 11.26 15.44
CA ILE A 63 26.49 11.52 14.27
C ILE A 63 25.64 12.10 13.13
N ASN A 64 26.29 12.78 12.18
CA ASN A 64 25.59 13.27 11.00
C ASN A 64 25.02 12.11 10.18
N ARG A 65 23.72 12.15 9.90
CA ARG A 65 23.04 11.23 8.98
C ARG A 65 22.61 11.95 7.71
N TYR A 66 22.63 11.22 6.62
CA TYR A 66 22.26 11.71 5.30
C TYR A 66 21.23 10.74 4.70
N LEU A 67 20.27 11.29 3.97
CA LEU A 67 19.31 10.55 3.17
C LEU A 67 19.31 11.10 1.75
N LYS A 68 18.99 10.28 0.78
CA LYS A 68 18.74 10.74 -0.58
C LYS A 68 17.28 11.12 -0.74
N VAL A 69 17.05 12.31 -1.27
CA VAL A 69 15.72 12.84 -1.61
C VAL A 69 15.80 13.55 -2.97
N PRO A 70 14.69 13.77 -3.68
CA PRO A 70 14.71 14.54 -4.92
C PRO A 70 15.19 15.98 -4.67
N PRO A 71 15.71 16.68 -5.72
CA PRO A 71 16.14 18.07 -5.60
C PRO A 71 15.03 18.98 -5.06
N LYS A 72 15.43 19.97 -4.25
CA LYS A 72 14.55 20.93 -3.57
C LYS A 72 13.70 20.32 -2.44
N PHE A 73 13.84 19.02 -2.14
CA PHE A 73 13.30 18.45 -0.92
C PHE A 73 14.28 18.62 0.24
N SER A 74 13.73 18.72 1.44
CA SER A 74 14.49 18.68 2.69
C SER A 74 13.85 17.72 3.65
N ILE A 75 14.65 17.05 4.48
CA ILE A 75 14.18 16.10 5.47
C ILE A 75 14.69 16.46 6.86
N SER A 76 13.81 16.34 7.85
CA SER A 76 14.11 16.65 9.24
C SER A 76 13.52 15.62 10.20
N VAL A 77 14.09 15.48 11.38
CA VAL A 77 13.46 14.80 12.51
C VAL A 77 12.31 15.68 13.00
N TYR A 78 11.08 15.14 13.03
CA TYR A 78 9.89 15.81 13.53
C TYR A 78 9.63 15.47 15.00
N ALA A 79 9.76 14.19 15.36
CA ALA A 79 9.60 13.71 16.72
C ALA A 79 10.45 12.47 16.99
N ARG A 80 10.83 12.24 18.25
CA ARG A 80 11.50 11.01 18.70
C ARG A 80 10.49 10.15 19.47
N ILE A 81 10.16 8.99 18.93
CA ILE A 81 9.16 8.05 19.46
C ILE A 81 9.67 6.63 19.23
N ASN A 82 10.13 5.98 20.26
CA ASN A 82 10.61 4.60 20.17
C ASN A 82 9.50 3.66 19.70
N ASN A 83 9.83 2.76 18.77
CA ASN A 83 8.89 1.79 18.20
C ASN A 83 7.64 2.45 17.57
N ALA A 84 7.79 3.65 17.00
CA ALA A 84 6.72 4.30 16.25
C ALA A 84 6.31 3.41 15.06
N ARG A 85 5.04 3.05 14.99
CA ARG A 85 4.58 2.10 13.96
C ARG A 85 3.70 2.80 12.93
N PHE A 86 2.38 2.63 12.96
CA PHE A 86 1.47 3.30 12.05
C PHE A 86 1.10 4.69 12.55
N ILE A 87 0.82 5.60 11.61
CA ILE A 87 0.56 7.01 11.90
C ILE A 87 -0.68 7.52 11.17
N ALA A 88 -1.40 8.42 11.81
CA ALA A 88 -2.55 9.09 11.19
C ALA A 88 -2.60 10.57 11.58
N VAL A 89 -2.78 11.45 10.60
CA VAL A 89 -2.97 12.89 10.83
C VAL A 89 -4.44 13.16 11.12
N ALA A 90 -4.69 13.74 12.29
CA ALA A 90 -6.03 14.16 12.71
C ALA A 90 -6.53 15.37 11.90
N PRO A 91 -7.85 15.59 11.81
CA PRO A 91 -8.42 16.73 11.10
C PRO A 91 -7.95 18.12 11.58
N ASN A 92 -7.42 18.23 12.79
CA ASN A 92 -6.84 19.46 13.32
C ASN A 92 -5.29 19.55 13.15
N GLY A 93 -4.67 18.56 12.51
CA GLY A 93 -3.22 18.53 12.25
C GLY A 93 -2.39 17.84 13.33
N ASP A 94 -2.96 17.38 14.44
CA ASP A 94 -2.25 16.53 15.39
C ASP A 94 -1.91 15.18 14.73
N LEU A 95 -0.80 14.57 15.13
CA LEU A 95 -0.41 13.24 14.63
C LEU A 95 -0.67 12.19 15.69
N LEU A 96 -1.39 11.13 15.35
CA LEU A 96 -1.47 9.91 16.16
C LEU A 96 -0.40 8.91 15.72
N VAL A 97 0.21 8.23 16.69
CA VAL A 97 1.28 7.25 16.46
C VAL A 97 1.01 6.00 17.29
N SER A 98 0.89 4.86 16.65
CA SER A 98 0.74 3.59 17.35
C SER A 98 2.09 3.06 17.86
N GLN A 99 2.06 2.48 19.06
CA GLN A 99 3.19 1.78 19.67
C GLN A 99 2.74 0.38 20.12
N PRO A 100 2.79 -0.64 19.23
CA PRO A 100 2.33 -2.00 19.56
C PRO A 100 3.01 -2.59 20.80
N SER A 101 4.31 -2.36 20.95
CA SER A 101 5.11 -2.91 22.06
C SER A 101 4.74 -2.38 23.45
N THR A 102 4.14 -1.18 23.52
CA THR A 102 3.77 -0.53 24.79
C THR A 102 2.25 -0.53 25.03
N GLY A 103 1.47 -0.99 24.04
CA GLY A 103 0.01 -0.98 24.14
C GLY A 103 -0.61 0.42 24.11
N LYS A 104 0.02 1.36 23.41
CA LYS A 104 -0.38 2.78 23.39
C LYS A 104 -0.59 3.30 21.97
N VAL A 105 -1.42 4.33 21.89
CA VAL A 105 -1.38 5.30 20.79
C VAL A 105 -1.03 6.65 21.41
N LEU A 106 -0.01 7.29 20.86
CA LEU A 106 0.44 8.62 21.27
C LEU A 106 -0.20 9.69 20.41
N ILE A 107 -0.33 10.91 20.95
CA ILE A 107 -0.65 12.10 20.20
C ILE A 107 0.55 13.05 20.20
N VAL A 108 0.93 13.49 19.02
CA VAL A 108 2.04 14.44 18.78
C VAL A 108 1.42 15.75 18.29
N ARG A 109 1.60 16.80 19.06
CA ARG A 109 0.98 18.10 18.83
C ARG A 109 2.03 19.18 18.63
N SER A 110 1.91 19.92 17.54
CA SER A 110 2.75 21.10 17.32
C SER A 110 2.46 22.16 18.40
N ASN A 111 3.51 22.76 18.91
CA ASN A 111 3.46 23.86 19.87
C ASN A 111 4.11 25.15 19.32
N GLY A 112 4.29 25.23 18.00
CA GLY A 112 4.98 26.35 17.36
C GLY A 112 6.50 26.32 17.45
N SER A 113 7.08 25.31 18.13
CA SER A 113 8.53 25.07 18.21
C SER A 113 8.92 23.83 17.38
N ASN A 114 10.24 23.59 17.28
CA ASN A 114 10.76 22.39 16.63
C ASN A 114 10.63 21.10 17.47
N ASN A 115 10.13 21.20 18.70
CA ASN A 115 9.94 20.09 19.62
C ASN A 115 8.44 19.96 19.95
N PRO A 116 7.67 19.11 19.26
CA PRO A 116 6.25 18.95 19.52
C PRO A 116 6.00 18.32 20.90
N ILE A 117 4.81 18.55 21.44
CA ILE A 117 4.35 17.90 22.68
C ILE A 117 3.87 16.50 22.33
N ILE A 118 4.38 15.51 23.05
CA ILE A 118 4.02 14.09 22.92
C ILE A 118 3.33 13.65 24.21
N SER A 119 2.16 13.04 24.10
CA SER A 119 1.44 12.49 25.24
C SER A 119 0.66 11.23 24.88
N ASP A 120 0.22 10.48 25.89
CA ASP A 120 -0.63 9.31 25.69
C ASP A 120 -2.03 9.77 25.21
N PHE A 121 -2.49 9.23 24.07
CA PHE A 121 -3.85 9.43 23.57
C PHE A 121 -4.79 8.33 24.04
N VAL A 122 -4.34 7.07 23.98
CA VAL A 122 -5.01 5.91 24.56
C VAL A 122 -3.98 4.88 24.98
N THR A 123 -4.27 4.19 26.10
CA THR A 123 -3.41 3.17 26.70
C THR A 123 -4.19 1.89 26.99
N GLY A 124 -3.50 0.82 27.35
CA GLY A 124 -4.11 -0.45 27.71
C GLY A 124 -4.70 -1.21 26.51
N LEU A 125 -4.15 -0.98 25.32
CA LEU A 125 -4.48 -1.71 24.12
C LEU A 125 -3.55 -2.93 23.94
N ARG A 126 -4.02 -3.96 23.27
CA ARG A 126 -3.19 -5.12 22.93
C ARG A 126 -2.55 -4.93 21.55
N LYS A 127 -1.28 -4.52 21.55
CA LYS A 127 -0.50 -4.27 20.33
C LYS A 127 -1.27 -3.44 19.29
N PRO A 128 -1.69 -2.21 19.63
CA PRO A 128 -2.39 -1.33 18.67
C PRO A 128 -1.52 -1.11 17.45
N HIS A 129 -2.12 -1.13 16.26
CA HIS A 129 -1.36 -1.09 15.03
C HIS A 129 -1.84 0.02 14.10
N ASP A 130 -2.88 -0.18 13.34
CA ASP A 130 -3.35 0.76 12.34
C ASP A 130 -4.40 1.73 12.90
N ILE A 131 -4.42 2.95 12.37
CA ILE A 131 -5.23 4.07 12.86
C ILE A 131 -5.88 4.76 11.67
N VAL A 132 -7.21 4.81 11.63
CA VAL A 132 -7.96 5.46 10.55
C VAL A 132 -8.98 6.44 11.10
N PHE A 133 -8.93 7.70 10.64
CA PHE A 133 -10.01 8.67 10.84
C PHE A 133 -11.09 8.46 9.80
N HIS A 134 -12.35 8.37 10.23
CA HIS A 134 -13.47 8.21 9.32
C HIS A 134 -14.69 9.01 9.80
N LYS A 135 -15.29 9.77 8.87
CA LYS A 135 -16.49 10.56 9.17
C LYS A 135 -17.73 9.78 8.74
N ILE A 136 -18.67 9.63 9.68
CA ILE A 136 -20.01 9.09 9.44
C ILE A 136 -21.01 10.18 9.86
N ASP A 137 -21.80 10.65 8.92
CA ASP A 137 -22.67 11.81 9.12
C ASP A 137 -21.89 13.02 9.67
N ASN A 138 -22.24 13.51 10.84
CA ASN A 138 -21.56 14.64 11.50
C ASN A 138 -20.52 14.20 12.55
N THR A 139 -20.32 12.90 12.73
CA THR A 139 -19.40 12.36 13.74
C THR A 139 -18.11 11.88 13.09
N ILE A 140 -16.98 12.30 13.63
CA ILE A 140 -15.68 11.78 13.25
C ILE A 140 -15.32 10.67 14.24
N TYR A 141 -14.96 9.51 13.71
CA TYR A 141 -14.46 8.38 14.47
C TYR A 141 -12.99 8.17 14.21
N ILE A 142 -12.28 7.68 15.23
CA ILE A 142 -10.95 7.08 15.09
C ILE A 142 -11.14 5.58 15.25
N TYR A 143 -10.76 4.82 14.22
CA TYR A 143 -10.66 3.36 14.30
C TYR A 143 -9.23 3.00 14.64
N ILE A 144 -9.05 2.11 15.61
CA ILE A 144 -7.75 1.60 16.03
C ILE A 144 -7.82 0.07 16.05
N SER A 145 -6.96 -0.57 15.27
CA SER A 145 -6.84 -2.02 15.29
C SER A 145 -5.96 -2.49 16.45
N GLU A 146 -6.40 -3.57 17.08
CA GLU A 146 -5.60 -4.40 17.99
C GLU A 146 -5.44 -5.80 17.36
N THR A 147 -4.63 -6.66 17.94
CA THR A 147 -4.43 -8.01 17.38
C THR A 147 -5.72 -8.85 17.34
N HIS A 148 -6.63 -8.67 18.32
CA HIS A 148 -7.83 -9.50 18.52
C HIS A 148 -9.16 -8.77 18.32
N GLN A 149 -9.12 -7.44 18.10
CA GLN A 149 -10.33 -6.64 18.00
C GLN A 149 -10.06 -5.32 17.26
N ILE A 150 -11.16 -4.67 16.82
CA ILE A 150 -11.12 -3.30 16.30
C ILE A 150 -11.96 -2.42 17.23
N ASN A 151 -11.38 -1.29 17.61
CA ASN A 151 -12.07 -0.27 18.40
C ASN A 151 -12.37 0.96 17.53
N ARG A 152 -13.43 1.68 17.88
CA ARG A 152 -13.61 3.06 17.44
C ARG A 152 -13.85 3.99 18.62
N PHE A 153 -13.46 5.24 18.45
CA PHE A 153 -13.61 6.30 19.43
C PHE A 153 -14.22 7.50 18.74
N ILE A 154 -15.09 8.26 19.43
CA ILE A 154 -15.55 9.56 18.92
C ILE A 154 -14.40 10.55 19.05
N TYR A 155 -14.13 11.30 17.98
CA TYR A 155 -13.11 12.34 17.95
C TYR A 155 -13.72 13.73 17.77
N ASN A 156 -13.35 14.65 18.66
CA ASN A 156 -13.60 16.06 18.49
C ASN A 156 -12.26 16.80 18.30
N SER A 157 -12.27 17.81 17.45
CA SER A 157 -11.07 18.62 17.20
C SER A 157 -10.47 19.15 18.51
N GLY A 158 -9.18 18.86 18.72
CA GLY A 158 -8.47 19.25 19.95
C GLY A 158 -8.55 18.24 21.09
N ASP A 159 -9.21 17.10 20.95
CA ASP A 159 -9.16 16.01 21.94
C ASP A 159 -7.69 15.60 22.20
N ARG A 160 -7.34 15.47 23.47
CA ARG A 160 -5.99 15.05 23.93
C ARG A 160 -5.94 13.61 24.37
N ILE A 161 -7.11 13.01 24.59
CA ILE A 161 -7.29 11.62 25.01
C ILE A 161 -8.47 11.03 24.23
N ALA A 162 -8.41 9.74 23.96
CA ALA A 162 -9.48 9.00 23.31
C ALA A 162 -10.72 8.94 24.24
N LYS A 163 -11.93 9.10 23.64
CA LYS A 163 -13.19 9.13 24.37
C LYS A 163 -14.22 8.18 23.74
N ASN A 164 -15.17 7.73 24.55
CA ASN A 164 -16.31 6.93 24.08
C ASN A 164 -15.90 5.70 23.27
N ARG A 165 -14.97 4.90 23.86
CA ARG A 165 -14.52 3.64 23.25
C ARG A 165 -15.69 2.71 22.97
N GLN A 166 -15.76 2.22 21.74
CA GLN A 166 -16.65 1.17 21.28
C GLN A 166 -15.82 0.06 20.64
N ILE A 167 -15.98 -1.17 21.08
CA ILE A 167 -15.41 -2.32 20.39
C ILE A 167 -16.39 -2.71 19.29
N VAL A 168 -15.98 -2.59 18.02
CA VAL A 168 -16.84 -2.87 16.86
C VAL A 168 -16.63 -4.28 16.30
N ILE A 169 -15.44 -4.84 16.44
CA ILE A 169 -15.12 -6.22 16.04
C ILE A 169 -14.38 -6.90 17.18
N THR A 170 -14.75 -8.13 17.50
CA THR A 170 -14.07 -8.99 18.49
C THR A 170 -13.71 -10.35 17.88
N GLY A 171 -12.87 -11.12 18.57
CA GLY A 171 -12.58 -12.50 18.19
C GLY A 171 -11.74 -12.63 16.92
N LEU A 172 -10.99 -11.59 16.53
CA LEU A 172 -9.99 -11.73 15.49
C LEU A 172 -8.87 -12.65 16.00
N PRO A 173 -8.33 -13.55 15.16
CA PRO A 173 -7.27 -14.46 15.58
C PRO A 173 -5.98 -13.69 15.91
N ASP A 174 -5.34 -14.06 17.00
CA ASP A 174 -4.03 -13.55 17.43
C ASP A 174 -3.23 -14.66 18.15
N ASN A 175 -2.10 -14.31 18.76
CA ASN A 175 -1.28 -15.27 19.50
C ASN A 175 -2.00 -15.94 20.69
N SER A 176 -3.09 -15.36 21.18
CA SER A 176 -3.91 -15.98 22.24
C SER A 176 -4.95 -16.98 21.72
N THR A 177 -5.10 -17.10 20.41
CA THR A 177 -6.01 -18.05 19.77
C THR A 177 -5.55 -19.48 20.07
N SER A 178 -6.40 -20.27 20.73
CA SER A 178 -6.00 -21.55 21.36
C SER A 178 -5.42 -22.57 20.39
N GLU A 179 -5.96 -22.68 19.17
CA GLU A 179 -5.46 -23.59 18.14
C GLU A 179 -4.08 -23.20 17.61
N LEU A 180 -3.66 -21.92 17.77
CA LEU A 180 -2.37 -21.42 17.28
C LEU A 180 -1.22 -21.58 18.28
N LYS A 181 -1.53 -21.88 19.54
CA LYS A 181 -0.53 -22.13 20.60
C LYS A 181 0.60 -21.08 20.66
N GLY A 182 0.26 -19.82 20.43
CA GLY A 182 1.23 -18.72 20.37
C GLY A 182 1.98 -18.56 19.05
N ALA A 183 1.72 -19.38 18.05
CA ALA A 183 2.40 -19.32 16.74
C ALA A 183 1.58 -18.47 15.73
N TYR A 184 1.70 -17.15 15.84
CA TYR A 184 1.11 -16.22 14.86
C TYR A 184 2.08 -15.07 14.57
N GLY A 185 2.94 -15.27 13.57
CA GLY A 185 3.97 -14.29 13.23
C GLY A 185 3.43 -12.96 12.71
N HIS A 186 2.26 -12.94 12.05
CA HIS A 186 1.67 -11.74 11.44
C HIS A 186 0.33 -11.39 12.12
N GLU A 187 0.32 -11.32 13.44
CA GLU A 187 -0.93 -11.12 14.21
C GLU A 187 -1.47 -9.68 14.16
N LEU A 188 -0.70 -8.69 13.72
CA LEU A 188 -1.12 -7.29 13.62
C LEU A 188 -2.21 -7.16 12.54
N LYS A 189 -3.12 -6.20 12.71
CA LYS A 189 -4.26 -6.00 11.81
C LYS A 189 -4.18 -4.63 11.17
N ASN A 190 -4.34 -4.59 9.84
CA ASN A 190 -4.49 -3.35 9.11
C ASN A 190 -5.93 -3.16 8.69
N ILE A 191 -6.35 -1.90 8.64
CA ILE A 191 -7.74 -1.51 8.39
C ILE A 191 -7.83 -0.37 7.39
N ALA A 192 -8.93 -0.34 6.64
CA ALA A 192 -9.31 0.79 5.82
C ALA A 192 -10.83 0.95 5.84
N LEU A 193 -11.34 2.18 5.62
CA LEU A 193 -12.77 2.42 5.45
C LEU A 193 -13.01 3.12 4.11
N ASP A 194 -14.07 2.68 3.41
CA ASP A 194 -14.49 3.30 2.15
C ASP A 194 -15.56 4.40 2.35
N ALA A 195 -15.87 5.10 1.28
CA ALA A 195 -16.88 6.16 1.29
C ALA A 195 -18.31 5.65 1.60
N ASN A 196 -18.56 4.35 1.49
CA ASN A 196 -19.83 3.71 1.81
C ASN A 196 -19.85 3.17 3.26
N HIS A 197 -18.93 3.62 4.08
CA HIS A 197 -18.79 3.22 5.49
C HIS A 197 -18.60 1.71 5.66
N LYS A 198 -17.86 1.08 4.74
CA LYS A 198 -17.42 -0.31 4.90
C LYS A 198 -16.02 -0.33 5.49
N LEU A 199 -15.85 -1.17 6.51
CA LEU A 199 -14.59 -1.40 7.19
C LEU A 199 -13.95 -2.67 6.64
N TYR A 200 -12.72 -2.55 6.17
CA TYR A 200 -11.90 -3.65 5.65
C TYR A 200 -10.83 -3.99 6.67
N VAL A 201 -10.63 -5.27 6.94
CA VAL A 201 -9.68 -5.78 7.93
C VAL A 201 -8.81 -6.85 7.30
N SER A 202 -7.51 -6.67 7.31
CA SER A 202 -6.55 -7.69 6.93
C SER A 202 -6.37 -8.70 8.06
N ILE A 203 -6.50 -9.97 7.75
CA ILE A 203 -6.18 -11.11 8.63
C ILE A 203 -5.07 -11.89 7.95
N ALA A 204 -3.84 -11.56 8.27
CA ALA A 204 -2.66 -12.12 7.64
C ALA A 204 -2.43 -13.60 8.01
N SER A 205 -1.49 -14.26 7.33
CA SER A 205 -1.14 -15.66 7.57
C SER A 205 -0.50 -15.87 8.94
N THR A 206 -0.67 -17.06 9.50
CA THR A 206 0.04 -17.47 10.74
C THR A 206 1.46 -17.95 10.45
N CYS A 207 1.73 -18.34 9.24
CA CYS A 207 2.94 -19.02 8.80
C CYS A 207 3.57 -18.34 7.56
N ASN A 208 4.75 -18.79 7.20
CA ASN A 208 5.38 -18.37 5.94
C ASN A 208 4.56 -18.82 4.73
N ALA A 209 4.21 -20.11 4.67
CA ALA A 209 3.28 -20.68 3.70
C ALA A 209 2.64 -21.93 4.30
N CYS A 210 1.31 -22.03 4.34
CA CYS A 210 0.58 -23.19 4.85
C CYS A 210 -0.85 -23.20 4.32
N THR A 211 -1.37 -24.41 4.11
CA THR A 211 -2.74 -24.61 3.63
C THR A 211 -3.78 -24.47 4.73
N ALA A 212 -3.41 -24.69 6.00
CA ALA A 212 -4.32 -24.60 7.14
C ALA A 212 -4.99 -23.22 7.23
N ASP A 213 -4.29 -22.15 6.91
CA ASP A 213 -4.84 -20.79 6.93
C ASP A 213 -5.93 -20.57 5.87
N THR A 214 -5.86 -21.27 4.73
CA THR A 214 -6.84 -21.12 3.64
C THR A 214 -8.19 -21.77 3.94
N VAL A 215 -8.24 -22.66 4.94
CA VAL A 215 -9.46 -23.37 5.38
C VAL A 215 -9.88 -23.00 6.79
N SER A 216 -9.13 -22.15 7.50
CA SER A 216 -9.47 -21.67 8.84
C SER A 216 -10.72 -20.76 8.83
N ASN A 217 -11.30 -20.53 10.00
CA ASN A 217 -12.41 -19.59 10.16
C ASN A 217 -12.12 -18.59 11.29
N PRO A 218 -11.88 -17.30 10.98
CA PRO A 218 -11.78 -16.73 9.63
C PRO A 218 -10.59 -17.30 8.85
N LYS A 219 -10.70 -17.31 7.50
CA LYS A 219 -9.55 -17.57 6.63
C LYS A 219 -8.46 -16.53 6.90
N ARG A 220 -7.20 -16.97 6.86
CA ARG A 220 -6.03 -16.12 7.03
C ARG A 220 -5.31 -15.94 5.68
N GLY A 221 -4.47 -14.92 5.56
CA GLY A 221 -4.01 -14.47 4.24
C GLY A 221 -5.18 -13.89 3.44
N ALA A 222 -6.04 -13.11 4.10
CA ALA A 222 -7.32 -12.67 3.56
C ALA A 222 -7.71 -11.27 4.08
N ILE A 223 -8.60 -10.62 3.34
CA ILE A 223 -9.23 -9.36 3.73
C ILE A 223 -10.73 -9.60 3.93
N TYR A 224 -11.26 -9.14 5.04
CA TYR A 224 -12.68 -9.18 5.38
C TYR A 224 -13.29 -7.79 5.32
N GLN A 225 -14.54 -7.73 4.84
CA GLN A 225 -15.34 -6.52 4.86
C GLN A 225 -16.42 -6.64 5.92
N TYR A 226 -16.67 -5.52 6.61
CA TYR A 226 -17.72 -5.31 7.60
C TYR A 226 -18.45 -3.99 7.31
N ASN A 227 -19.58 -3.76 7.94
CA ASN A 227 -20.07 -2.39 8.13
C ASN A 227 -19.14 -1.64 9.11
N ALA A 228 -19.19 -0.31 9.12
CA ALA A 228 -18.38 0.51 10.03
C ALA A 228 -18.66 0.25 11.52
N ASP A 229 -19.80 -0.32 11.86
CA ASP A 229 -20.17 -0.75 13.21
C ASP A 229 -19.72 -2.17 13.55
N GLY A 230 -19.02 -2.86 12.64
CA GLY A 230 -18.51 -4.22 12.81
C GLY A 230 -19.51 -5.32 12.44
N THR A 231 -20.72 -4.99 12.00
CA THR A 231 -21.71 -5.98 11.55
C THR A 231 -21.45 -6.47 10.12
N ASN A 232 -22.18 -7.49 9.68
CA ASN A 232 -22.16 -8.00 8.29
C ASN A 232 -20.79 -8.44 7.77
N ARG A 233 -20.05 -9.23 8.57
CA ARG A 233 -18.77 -9.82 8.16
C ARG A 233 -18.92 -10.68 6.90
N ARG A 234 -18.08 -10.43 5.90
CA ARG A 234 -17.91 -11.32 4.76
C ARG A 234 -16.45 -11.37 4.30
N LEU A 235 -16.05 -12.46 3.67
CA LEU A 235 -14.77 -12.54 2.98
C LEU A 235 -14.81 -11.60 1.77
N PHE A 236 -13.83 -10.69 1.68
CA PHE A 236 -13.71 -9.77 0.54
C PHE A 236 -12.68 -10.29 -0.48
N ALA A 237 -11.48 -10.70 -0.02
CA ALA A 237 -10.44 -11.25 -0.86
C ALA A 237 -9.56 -12.22 -0.07
N GLN A 238 -8.84 -13.10 -0.80
CA GLN A 238 -7.96 -14.10 -0.20
C GLN A 238 -6.69 -14.31 -1.03
N GLY A 239 -5.76 -15.10 -0.51
CA GLY A 239 -4.49 -15.38 -1.20
C GLY A 239 -3.48 -14.25 -1.09
N LEU A 240 -3.58 -13.42 -0.05
CA LEU A 240 -2.71 -12.29 0.28
C LEU A 240 -1.97 -12.62 1.59
N ARG A 241 -0.73 -13.08 1.51
CA ARG A 241 -0.01 -13.63 2.67
C ARG A 241 -0.04 -12.73 3.91
N ASN A 242 0.45 -11.51 3.76
CA ASN A 242 0.49 -10.52 4.84
C ASN A 242 0.28 -9.12 4.26
N ALA A 243 -1.00 -8.71 4.11
CA ALA A 243 -1.37 -7.38 3.66
C ALA A 243 -1.25 -6.39 4.83
N GLU A 244 -0.20 -5.57 4.81
CA GLU A 244 0.15 -4.62 5.87
C GLU A 244 -0.32 -3.20 5.57
N GLY A 245 -0.26 -2.74 4.33
CA GLY A 245 -0.76 -1.43 3.93
C GLY A 245 -2.10 -1.55 3.21
N LEU A 246 -3.13 -0.86 3.67
CA LEU A 246 -4.44 -0.80 3.05
C LEU A 246 -4.83 0.66 2.82
N ALA A 247 -5.12 1.04 1.57
CA ALA A 247 -5.62 2.38 1.27
C ALA A 247 -6.56 2.37 0.05
N PHE A 248 -7.56 3.23 0.07
CA PHE A 248 -8.40 3.47 -1.11
C PHE A 248 -7.74 4.47 -2.05
N LEU A 249 -7.76 4.16 -3.35
CA LEU A 249 -7.45 5.17 -4.36
C LEU A 249 -8.43 6.33 -4.21
N PRO A 250 -7.95 7.56 -4.06
CA PRO A 250 -8.79 8.73 -3.79
C PRO A 250 -9.94 8.90 -4.78
N ASN A 251 -11.11 9.25 -4.25
CA ASN A 251 -12.36 9.43 -5.01
C ASN A 251 -12.86 8.17 -5.74
N THR A 252 -12.44 7.00 -5.29
CA THR A 252 -12.90 5.70 -5.81
C THR A 252 -13.19 4.74 -4.66
N ASN A 253 -13.74 3.56 -4.99
CA ASN A 253 -13.85 2.41 -4.08
C ASN A 253 -12.79 1.34 -4.37
N ASP A 254 -11.72 1.71 -5.05
CA ASP A 254 -10.62 0.80 -5.37
C ASP A 254 -9.68 0.65 -4.16
N LEU A 255 -9.76 -0.49 -3.48
CA LEU A 255 -8.85 -0.83 -2.39
C LEU A 255 -7.51 -1.30 -2.97
N TRP A 256 -6.43 -0.67 -2.54
CA TRP A 256 -5.06 -1.09 -2.82
C TRP A 256 -4.40 -1.61 -1.56
N VAL A 257 -3.53 -2.60 -1.74
CA VAL A 257 -2.82 -3.24 -0.64
C VAL A 257 -1.35 -3.43 -0.96
N ALA A 258 -0.51 -3.32 0.07
CA ALA A 258 0.89 -3.71 0.04
C ALA A 258 1.05 -5.02 0.82
N VAL A 259 1.65 -6.04 0.21
CA VAL A 259 1.71 -7.40 0.77
C VAL A 259 3.13 -7.88 0.87
N ASN A 260 3.52 -8.30 2.07
CA ASN A 260 4.76 -9.06 2.26
C ASN A 260 4.54 -10.50 1.81
N ASN A 261 5.29 -10.94 0.81
CA ASN A 261 5.18 -12.28 0.27
C ASN A 261 6.05 -13.29 1.07
N ARG A 262 6.05 -14.56 0.67
CA ARG A 262 6.71 -15.64 1.40
C ARG A 262 8.24 -15.56 1.29
N ASP A 263 8.89 -16.12 2.30
CA ASP A 263 10.34 -16.31 2.33
C ASP A 263 10.73 -17.74 1.90
N ASN A 264 12.01 -17.96 1.61
CA ASN A 264 12.61 -19.27 1.39
C ASN A 264 11.85 -20.16 0.41
N ILE A 265 11.45 -19.59 -0.73
CA ILE A 265 10.73 -20.33 -1.77
C ILE A 265 11.62 -21.35 -2.45
N ALA A 266 11.10 -22.56 -2.68
CA ALA A 266 11.80 -23.57 -3.45
C ALA A 266 11.70 -23.29 -4.95
N TYR A 267 12.74 -23.65 -5.70
CA TYR A 267 12.79 -23.53 -7.16
C TYR A 267 11.72 -24.42 -7.83
N PRO A 268 10.77 -23.84 -8.58
CA PRO A 268 9.56 -24.56 -8.99
C PRO A 268 9.66 -25.29 -10.34
N TYR A 269 10.80 -25.18 -11.07
CA TYR A 269 10.90 -25.70 -12.42
C TYR A 269 11.70 -27.01 -12.49
N ASN A 270 11.10 -28.01 -13.15
CA ASN A 270 11.79 -29.25 -13.49
C ASN A 270 12.44 -29.13 -14.87
N ASP A 271 13.48 -28.32 -14.98
CA ASP A 271 14.16 -27.91 -16.21
C ASP A 271 15.47 -28.63 -16.48
N GLY A 272 15.75 -29.69 -15.74
CA GLY A 272 17.00 -30.46 -15.85
C GLY A 272 18.21 -29.81 -15.14
N SER A 273 18.07 -28.63 -14.52
CA SER A 273 19.16 -27.97 -13.79
C SER A 273 19.51 -28.63 -12.47
N GLY A 274 18.72 -29.60 -12.02
CA GLY A 274 18.86 -30.25 -10.71
C GLY A 274 18.48 -29.36 -9.51
N LYS A 275 17.82 -28.22 -9.77
CA LYS A 275 17.38 -27.22 -8.76
C LYS A 275 15.98 -27.48 -8.26
N TYR A 276 15.15 -28.22 -8.98
CA TYR A 276 13.75 -28.48 -8.67
C TYR A 276 13.55 -28.88 -7.21
N GLY A 277 12.68 -28.16 -6.51
CA GLY A 277 12.35 -28.38 -5.09
C GLY A 277 13.41 -27.93 -4.09
N LYS A 278 14.51 -27.31 -4.53
CA LYS A 278 15.57 -26.83 -3.63
C LYS A 278 15.37 -25.33 -3.35
N VAL A 279 15.59 -24.92 -2.11
CA VAL A 279 15.73 -23.52 -1.73
C VAL A 279 17.13 -23.06 -2.13
N ILE A 280 17.22 -22.13 -3.08
CA ILE A 280 18.49 -21.64 -3.64
C ILE A 280 18.52 -20.14 -3.48
N GLN A 281 19.51 -19.60 -2.78
CA GLN A 281 19.58 -18.19 -2.42
C GLN A 281 19.47 -17.26 -3.64
N SER A 282 20.14 -17.57 -4.74
CA SER A 282 20.06 -16.75 -5.96
C SER A 282 18.67 -16.72 -6.61
N TYR A 283 17.82 -17.72 -6.36
CA TYR A 283 16.40 -17.70 -6.74
C TYR A 283 15.56 -16.95 -5.69
N VAL A 284 15.78 -17.25 -4.42
CA VAL A 284 15.11 -16.59 -3.30
C VAL A 284 15.30 -15.08 -3.34
N ASP A 285 16.49 -14.58 -3.68
CA ASP A 285 16.77 -13.13 -3.76
C ASP A 285 15.79 -12.36 -4.65
N ASN A 286 15.18 -12.99 -5.64
CA ASN A 286 14.29 -12.34 -6.58
C ASN A 286 12.84 -12.91 -6.55
N HIS A 287 12.58 -13.95 -5.73
CA HIS A 287 11.30 -14.65 -5.73
C HIS A 287 10.77 -14.95 -4.32
N PRO A 288 9.43 -14.90 -4.18
CA PRO A 288 8.55 -14.14 -5.05
C PRO A 288 8.67 -12.64 -4.73
N PRO A 289 8.36 -11.74 -5.67
CA PRO A 289 8.27 -10.32 -5.36
C PRO A 289 7.20 -10.06 -4.30
N ASP A 290 7.41 -9.01 -3.50
CA ASP A 290 6.35 -8.43 -2.70
C ASP A 290 5.31 -7.74 -3.62
N GLU A 291 4.12 -7.43 -3.10
CA GLU A 291 3.00 -7.07 -3.95
C GLU A 291 2.45 -5.68 -3.60
N LEU A 292 2.13 -4.91 -4.63
CA LEU A 292 1.33 -3.70 -4.57
C LEU A 292 0.16 -3.89 -5.54
N THR A 293 -1.04 -4.13 -5.03
CA THR A 293 -2.13 -4.55 -5.89
C THR A 293 -3.47 -3.95 -5.52
N LYS A 294 -4.27 -3.68 -6.56
CA LYS A 294 -5.68 -3.40 -6.41
C LYS A 294 -6.43 -4.69 -6.11
N VAL A 295 -7.21 -4.69 -5.05
CA VAL A 295 -7.97 -5.86 -4.60
C VAL A 295 -9.43 -5.72 -5.00
N ARG A 296 -9.98 -6.76 -5.65
CA ARG A 296 -11.38 -6.81 -6.03
C ARG A 296 -12.19 -7.72 -5.09
N ASP A 297 -13.47 -7.48 -5.05
CA ASP A 297 -14.43 -8.34 -4.34
C ASP A 297 -14.42 -9.76 -4.92
N GLY A 298 -14.31 -10.76 -4.04
CA GLY A 298 -14.16 -12.17 -4.41
C GLY A 298 -12.80 -12.53 -5.02
N GLY A 299 -11.81 -11.62 -4.99
CA GLY A 299 -10.48 -11.84 -5.55
C GLY A 299 -9.67 -12.91 -4.83
N ASN A 300 -8.82 -13.63 -5.60
CA ASN A 300 -7.85 -14.59 -5.07
C ASN A 300 -6.49 -14.37 -5.72
N TYR A 301 -5.48 -14.05 -4.90
CA TYR A 301 -4.15 -13.58 -5.31
C TYR A 301 -3.05 -14.64 -5.14
N GLY A 302 -3.41 -15.89 -4.91
CA GLY A 302 -2.57 -17.07 -5.14
C GLY A 302 -1.93 -17.70 -3.91
N TRP A 303 -1.52 -16.92 -2.91
CA TRP A 303 -0.87 -17.51 -1.72
C TRP A 303 -1.74 -18.58 -1.05
N PRO A 304 -1.20 -19.73 -0.64
CA PRO A 304 0.20 -20.20 -0.75
C PRO A 304 0.49 -21.02 -2.01
N PHE A 305 -0.45 -21.18 -2.93
CA PHE A 305 -0.43 -22.15 -4.02
C PHE A 305 0.26 -21.65 -5.28
N CYS A 306 0.24 -20.34 -5.51
CA CYS A 306 0.75 -19.69 -6.71
C CYS A 306 1.51 -18.43 -6.33
N ASN A 307 2.68 -18.22 -6.94
CA ASN A 307 3.57 -17.11 -6.63
C ASN A 307 3.79 -16.24 -7.87
N PRO A 308 3.77 -14.90 -7.76
CA PRO A 308 4.06 -14.05 -8.91
C PRO A 308 5.49 -14.25 -9.41
N ASN A 309 5.63 -14.29 -10.75
CA ASN A 309 6.90 -14.52 -11.43
C ASN A 309 7.37 -13.21 -12.12
N PRO A 310 8.49 -12.60 -11.65
CA PRO A 310 9.04 -11.39 -12.25
C PRO A 310 9.93 -11.66 -13.47
N ASP A 311 10.33 -12.91 -13.72
CA ASP A 311 11.25 -13.31 -14.80
C ASP A 311 10.56 -13.38 -16.16
N THR A 312 9.83 -12.33 -16.51
CA THR A 312 9.06 -12.24 -17.74
C THR A 312 9.31 -10.91 -18.44
N ALA A 313 8.90 -10.81 -19.70
CA ALA A 313 9.00 -9.56 -20.46
C ALA A 313 8.25 -8.38 -19.82
N ASN A 314 7.28 -8.66 -18.94
CA ASN A 314 6.52 -7.64 -18.24
C ASN A 314 7.21 -7.11 -16.96
N GLY A 315 8.30 -7.75 -16.52
CA GLY A 315 8.97 -7.45 -15.25
C GLY A 315 7.96 -7.46 -14.09
N PHE A 316 7.92 -6.39 -13.32
CA PHE A 316 7.03 -6.25 -12.16
C PHE A 316 5.58 -5.84 -12.48
N ASN A 317 5.15 -5.88 -13.74
CA ASN A 317 3.80 -5.46 -14.11
C ASN A 317 2.94 -6.68 -14.49
N ASN A 318 1.77 -6.83 -13.86
CA ASN A 318 0.79 -7.87 -14.22
C ASN A 318 1.43 -9.26 -14.45
N MET A 319 2.28 -9.65 -13.52
CA MET A 319 3.10 -10.86 -13.63
C MET A 319 2.23 -12.12 -13.69
N PRO A 320 2.61 -13.12 -14.50
CA PRO A 320 2.02 -14.45 -14.39
C PRO A 320 2.41 -15.09 -13.05
N PHE A 321 1.68 -16.15 -12.69
CA PHE A 321 2.02 -16.94 -11.51
C PHE A 321 2.74 -18.24 -11.89
N ASP A 322 3.73 -18.60 -11.07
CA ASP A 322 4.26 -19.94 -11.01
C ASP A 322 3.51 -20.79 -9.99
N ARG A 323 3.44 -22.08 -10.23
CA ARG A 323 2.95 -23.03 -9.23
C ARG A 323 3.94 -23.14 -8.08
N ASP A 324 3.43 -23.16 -6.86
CA ASP A 324 4.28 -23.47 -5.72
C ASP A 324 4.69 -24.93 -5.74
N TYR A 325 5.99 -25.20 -5.58
CA TYR A 325 6.53 -26.54 -5.57
C TYR A 325 5.92 -27.42 -4.47
N GLN A 326 5.71 -26.86 -3.28
CA GLN A 326 5.28 -27.62 -2.10
C GLN A 326 3.77 -27.71 -1.98
N PHE A 327 3.05 -26.63 -2.28
CA PHE A 327 1.62 -26.51 -2.01
C PHE A 327 0.72 -26.70 -3.25
N ASN A 328 1.32 -26.72 -4.44
CA ASN A 328 0.60 -26.94 -5.69
C ASN A 328 1.40 -27.74 -6.73
N PRO A 329 2.07 -28.84 -6.32
CA PRO A 329 2.99 -29.58 -7.20
C PRO A 329 2.25 -30.26 -8.37
N ASP A 330 1.03 -30.68 -8.16
CA ASP A 330 0.16 -31.35 -9.12
C ASP A 330 -0.72 -30.39 -9.96
N GLY A 331 -0.69 -29.08 -9.63
CA GLY A 331 -1.46 -28.08 -10.33
C GLY A 331 -2.97 -28.10 -10.01
N HIS A 332 -3.37 -28.66 -8.86
CA HIS A 332 -4.78 -28.69 -8.44
C HIS A 332 -5.39 -27.28 -8.28
N ILE A 333 -4.56 -26.26 -8.06
CA ILE A 333 -4.95 -24.86 -8.20
C ILE A 333 -4.42 -24.36 -9.56
N TYR A 334 -5.33 -23.96 -10.43
CA TYR A 334 -4.97 -23.43 -11.75
C TYR A 334 -4.57 -21.95 -11.64
N CYS A 335 -3.27 -21.67 -11.52
CA CYS A 335 -2.73 -20.35 -11.25
C CYS A 335 -3.14 -19.28 -12.27
N ASN A 336 -3.36 -19.64 -13.53
CA ASN A 336 -3.78 -18.68 -14.56
C ASN A 336 -5.24 -18.21 -14.42
N ALA A 337 -6.05 -18.86 -13.58
CA ALA A 337 -7.41 -18.42 -13.27
C ALA A 337 -7.48 -17.44 -12.09
N LEU A 338 -6.35 -17.20 -11.43
CA LEU A 338 -6.28 -16.31 -10.29
C LEU A 338 -6.09 -14.84 -10.71
N ASP A 339 -6.38 -13.94 -9.78
CA ASP A 339 -6.19 -12.50 -10.00
C ASP A 339 -4.72 -12.14 -9.92
N ARG A 340 -4.19 -11.60 -11.01
CA ARG A 340 -2.80 -11.15 -11.04
C ARG A 340 -2.60 -9.90 -10.20
N ILE A 341 -1.45 -9.79 -9.59
CA ILE A 341 -1.08 -8.57 -8.88
C ILE A 341 -0.78 -7.43 -9.86
N SER A 342 -1.13 -6.20 -9.48
CA SER A 342 -1.01 -5.04 -10.35
C SER A 342 0.44 -4.62 -10.58
N LYS A 343 1.26 -4.61 -9.50
CA LYS A 343 2.65 -4.19 -9.50
C LYS A 343 3.45 -5.00 -8.48
N GLY A 344 4.59 -5.54 -8.87
CA GLY A 344 5.54 -6.14 -7.94
C GLY A 344 6.48 -5.10 -7.32
N ILE A 345 6.98 -5.45 -6.16
CA ILE A 345 8.09 -4.77 -5.46
C ILE A 345 9.22 -5.80 -5.36
N PRO A 346 10.50 -5.40 -5.46
CA PRO A 346 11.61 -6.36 -5.32
C PRO A 346 11.42 -7.28 -4.12
N ALA A 347 11.61 -8.58 -4.32
CA ALA A 347 11.34 -9.61 -3.32
C ALA A 347 11.97 -9.28 -1.96
N HIS A 348 11.22 -9.55 -0.88
CA HIS A 348 11.65 -9.37 0.50
C HIS A 348 11.91 -7.92 0.93
N SER A 349 11.39 -6.92 0.18
CA SER A 349 11.50 -5.50 0.57
C SER A 349 10.70 -5.15 1.82
N ALA A 350 9.77 -6.04 2.22
CA ALA A 350 8.88 -5.90 3.36
C ALA A 350 8.06 -4.59 3.31
N PRO A 351 7.15 -4.42 2.33
CA PRO A 351 6.27 -3.27 2.26
C PRO A 351 5.29 -3.26 3.45
N LEU A 352 5.15 -2.12 4.11
CA LEU A 352 4.27 -1.92 5.26
C LEU A 352 3.21 -0.87 4.96
N GLY A 353 3.36 0.38 5.42
CA GLY A 353 2.40 1.44 5.19
C GLY A 353 2.26 1.79 3.71
N LEU A 354 1.05 2.19 3.34
CA LEU A 354 0.68 2.58 1.98
C LEU A 354 -0.19 3.83 2.03
N THR A 355 0.23 4.90 1.33
CA THR A 355 -0.51 6.17 1.33
C THR A 355 -0.58 6.77 -0.06
N PHE A 356 -1.79 7.01 -0.57
CA PHE A 356 -1.98 7.82 -1.78
C PHE A 356 -1.72 9.28 -1.45
N LEU A 357 -0.83 9.92 -2.22
CA LEU A 357 -0.50 11.33 -2.02
C LEU A 357 -1.64 12.22 -2.47
N GLN A 358 -2.15 13.01 -1.54
CA GLN A 358 -3.14 14.06 -1.77
C GLN A 358 -2.77 15.30 -0.98
N ASN A 359 -3.11 16.47 -1.52
CA ASN A 359 -2.90 17.75 -0.84
C ASN A 359 -1.44 18.02 -0.44
N THR A 360 -0.48 17.39 -1.10
CA THR A 360 0.94 17.68 -0.89
C THR A 360 1.34 19.00 -1.56
N LYS A 361 2.39 19.64 -1.04
CA LYS A 361 3.08 20.75 -1.73
C LYS A 361 4.14 20.26 -2.72
N PHE A 362 4.21 18.97 -2.96
CA PHE A 362 5.19 18.35 -3.83
C PHE A 362 4.99 18.77 -5.29
N PRO A 363 6.04 18.81 -6.11
CA PRO A 363 5.92 19.08 -7.52
C PRO A 363 5.09 17.99 -8.22
N SER A 364 4.50 18.32 -9.37
CA SER A 364 3.55 17.46 -10.11
C SER A 364 4.03 16.02 -10.29
N LEU A 365 5.33 15.82 -10.49
CA LEU A 365 5.93 14.49 -10.63
C LEU A 365 5.72 13.60 -9.38
N TYR A 366 5.64 14.20 -8.18
CA TYR A 366 5.52 13.49 -6.90
C TYR A 366 4.21 13.76 -6.16
N SER A 367 3.20 14.35 -6.80
CA SER A 367 1.95 14.75 -6.14
C SER A 367 0.75 13.85 -6.47
N ASN A 368 0.89 12.94 -7.43
CA ASN A 368 -0.17 12.06 -7.88
C ASN A 368 0.35 10.62 -8.00
N GLY A 369 0.14 9.84 -6.97
CA GLY A 369 0.61 8.45 -6.91
C GLY A 369 0.51 7.91 -5.49
N VAL A 370 1.19 6.81 -5.24
CA VAL A 370 1.21 6.14 -3.97
C VAL A 370 2.64 6.02 -3.45
N VAL A 371 2.82 6.22 -2.15
CA VAL A 371 4.05 5.93 -1.43
C VAL A 371 3.89 4.67 -0.59
N VAL A 372 4.95 3.88 -0.54
CA VAL A 372 5.02 2.63 0.23
C VAL A 372 6.27 2.65 1.10
N GLY A 373 6.11 2.39 2.39
CA GLY A 373 7.23 2.21 3.31
C GLY A 373 7.83 0.82 3.15
N LEU A 374 9.05 0.72 2.64
CA LEU A 374 9.77 -0.53 2.50
C LEU A 374 10.68 -0.73 3.71
N HIS A 375 10.22 -1.58 4.65
CA HIS A 375 10.88 -1.80 5.94
C HIS A 375 12.24 -2.52 5.81
N GLY A 376 12.44 -3.24 4.71
CA GLY A 376 13.71 -3.81 4.30
C GLY A 376 13.89 -5.28 4.60
N SER A 377 14.71 -5.91 3.77
CA SER A 377 14.89 -7.35 3.68
C SER A 377 15.76 -7.93 4.80
N TRP A 378 15.50 -9.21 5.13
CA TRP A 378 16.40 -10.08 5.86
C TRP A 378 16.78 -11.34 5.04
N ASN A 379 15.94 -11.75 4.10
CA ASN A 379 16.03 -13.00 3.34
C ASN A 379 16.69 -12.80 1.96
N ARG A 380 17.76 -12.03 1.90
CA ARG A 380 18.54 -11.75 0.68
C ARG A 380 20.03 -11.68 1.00
N ASP A 381 20.87 -12.09 0.04
CA ASP A 381 22.32 -11.89 0.12
C ASP A 381 22.67 -10.40 0.14
N LYS A 382 22.04 -9.61 -0.72
CA LYS A 382 22.16 -8.16 -0.72
C LYS A 382 20.83 -7.55 -0.24
N ARG A 383 20.89 -6.78 0.83
CA ARG A 383 19.72 -6.11 1.39
C ARG A 383 19.06 -5.19 0.38
N THR A 384 17.73 -5.11 0.43
CA THR A 384 16.90 -4.20 -0.38
C THR A 384 15.78 -3.61 0.49
N GLY A 385 15.06 -2.62 -0.04
CA GLY A 385 14.10 -1.85 0.75
C GLY A 385 14.80 -0.77 1.57
N TYR A 386 14.37 -0.56 2.83
CA TYR A 386 14.87 0.50 3.73
C TYR A 386 14.73 1.88 3.09
N LYS A 387 13.56 2.15 2.51
CA LYS A 387 13.29 3.39 1.75
C LYS A 387 11.79 3.67 1.70
N ILE A 388 11.44 4.87 1.29
CA ILE A 388 10.10 5.19 0.82
C ILE A 388 10.11 5.12 -0.70
N ALA A 389 9.37 4.15 -1.24
CA ALA A 389 9.15 3.98 -2.65
C ALA A 389 7.91 4.80 -3.09
N TYR A 390 8.00 5.48 -4.22
CA TYR A 390 6.91 6.19 -4.84
C TYR A 390 6.57 5.55 -6.19
N PHE A 391 5.28 5.35 -6.44
CA PHE A 391 4.75 4.84 -7.69
C PHE A 391 3.80 5.88 -8.29
N PRO A 392 4.14 6.52 -9.42
CA PRO A 392 3.27 7.49 -10.07
C PRO A 392 1.96 6.84 -10.52
N TRP A 393 0.84 7.54 -10.35
CA TRP A 393 -0.47 7.08 -10.85
C TRP A 393 -0.76 7.63 -12.23
N ASN A 394 -1.06 6.76 -13.19
CA ASN A 394 -1.57 7.14 -14.50
C ASN A 394 -3.09 7.05 -14.51
N SER A 395 -3.76 8.21 -14.49
CA SER A 395 -5.23 8.28 -14.48
C SER A 395 -5.89 7.83 -15.79
N THR A 396 -5.15 7.85 -16.91
CA THR A 396 -5.65 7.41 -18.23
C THR A 396 -5.66 5.89 -18.33
N THR A 397 -4.53 5.25 -18.02
CA THR A 397 -4.40 3.79 -18.07
C THR A 397 -4.89 3.11 -16.79
N LYS A 398 -5.11 3.88 -15.71
CA LYS A 398 -5.46 3.38 -14.36
C LYS A 398 -4.44 2.39 -13.81
N THR A 399 -3.16 2.69 -14.02
CA THR A 399 -2.03 1.85 -13.62
C THR A 399 -1.01 2.66 -12.82
N LEU A 400 -0.22 1.95 -12.04
CA LEU A 400 0.97 2.50 -11.39
C LEU A 400 2.17 2.47 -12.35
N GLY A 401 2.95 3.53 -12.34
CA GLY A 401 4.24 3.60 -13.03
C GLY A 401 5.33 2.80 -12.29
N ASP A 402 6.57 2.94 -12.76
CA ASP A 402 7.71 2.28 -12.14
C ASP A 402 8.09 2.92 -10.81
N GLU A 403 8.74 2.13 -9.96
CA GLU A 403 9.23 2.54 -8.65
C GLU A 403 10.26 3.67 -8.75
N ILE A 404 10.07 4.69 -7.95
CA ILE A 404 11.00 5.82 -7.78
C ILE A 404 11.36 5.92 -6.30
N ASP A 405 12.64 5.99 -5.97
CA ASP A 405 13.10 6.24 -4.61
C ASP A 405 12.76 7.68 -4.20
N LEU A 406 11.76 7.85 -3.33
CA LEU A 406 11.41 9.17 -2.80
C LEU A 406 12.32 9.58 -1.64
N VAL A 407 12.59 8.65 -0.73
CA VAL A 407 13.57 8.82 0.35
C VAL A 407 14.32 7.50 0.51
N SER A 408 15.65 7.52 0.43
CA SER A 408 16.48 6.33 0.59
C SER A 408 17.74 6.60 1.42
N ASP A 409 18.59 5.58 1.57
CA ASP A 409 19.85 5.57 2.31
C ASP A 409 19.72 5.39 3.84
N TRP A 410 18.61 4.83 4.35
CA TRP A 410 18.61 4.19 5.67
C TRP A 410 19.45 2.90 5.69
N LEU A 411 19.55 2.21 4.56
CA LEU A 411 20.60 1.26 4.24
C LEU A 411 21.79 2.04 3.68
N VAL A 412 22.93 1.99 4.37
CA VAL A 412 24.12 2.76 3.98
C VAL A 412 24.67 2.25 2.64
N PRO A 413 24.78 3.11 1.62
CA PRO A 413 25.20 2.71 0.29
C PRO A 413 26.53 1.94 0.28
N GLY A 414 26.58 0.84 -0.47
CA GLY A 414 27.76 -0.01 -0.59
C GLY A 414 28.05 -0.88 0.63
N THR A 415 27.19 -0.88 1.64
CA THR A 415 27.32 -1.68 2.87
C THR A 415 26.06 -2.52 3.12
N GLN A 416 26.04 -3.26 4.22
CA GLN A 416 24.85 -3.93 4.76
C GLN A 416 24.39 -3.28 6.08
N GLU A 417 24.95 -2.10 6.44
CA GLU A 417 24.58 -1.37 7.64
C GLU A 417 23.23 -0.67 7.46
N VAL A 418 22.34 -0.85 8.44
CA VAL A 418 21.02 -0.21 8.48
C VAL A 418 20.90 0.61 9.75
N TRP A 419 20.52 1.89 9.64
CA TRP A 419 20.34 2.77 10.78
C TRP A 419 18.89 3.22 11.01
N GLY A 420 17.98 2.87 10.10
CA GLY A 420 16.55 3.12 10.22
C GLY A 420 15.73 2.19 9.31
N ARG A 421 14.46 2.02 9.66
CA ARG A 421 13.51 1.17 8.95
C ARG A 421 12.16 1.89 8.84
N PRO A 422 11.87 2.56 7.70
CA PRO A 422 10.61 3.27 7.53
C PRO A 422 9.42 2.31 7.53
N VAL A 423 8.32 2.77 8.11
CA VAL A 423 7.10 1.96 8.30
C VAL A 423 5.94 2.56 7.53
N ASP A 424 5.45 3.73 7.93
CA ASP A 424 4.20 4.30 7.45
C ASP A 424 4.34 5.80 7.16
N MET A 425 3.43 6.33 6.35
CA MET A 425 3.45 7.71 5.92
C MET A 425 2.07 8.35 6.03
N ALA A 426 2.08 9.64 6.36
CA ALA A 426 0.87 10.46 6.34
C ALA A 426 1.18 11.89 5.85
N VAL A 427 0.27 12.50 5.10
CA VAL A 427 0.41 13.89 4.65
C VAL A 427 -0.12 14.81 5.74
N ASP A 428 0.71 15.78 6.19
CA ASP A 428 0.28 16.78 7.16
C ASP A 428 -0.57 17.90 6.52
N GLN A 429 -1.20 18.74 7.32
CA GLN A 429 -2.04 19.84 6.82
C GLN A 429 -1.25 20.91 6.06
N GLN A 430 0.08 20.94 6.18
CA GLN A 430 0.97 21.84 5.47
C GLN A 430 1.46 21.24 4.14
N GLY A 431 1.01 20.01 3.79
CA GLY A 431 1.37 19.31 2.56
C GLY A 431 2.76 18.68 2.58
N ASN A 432 3.35 18.44 3.76
CA ASN A 432 4.56 17.66 3.94
C ASN A 432 4.22 16.18 4.15
N LEU A 433 5.18 15.29 3.94
CA LEU A 433 5.04 13.88 4.24
C LEU A 433 5.73 13.57 5.58
N LEU A 434 4.95 13.08 6.54
CA LEU A 434 5.46 12.50 7.78
C LEU A 434 5.74 11.01 7.54
N ILE A 435 6.85 10.50 8.11
CA ILE A 435 7.33 9.13 7.91
C ILE A 435 7.70 8.57 9.28
N SER A 436 7.13 7.44 9.67
CA SER A 436 7.53 6.72 10.87
C SER A 436 8.65 5.73 10.60
N ASP A 437 9.49 5.52 11.61
CA ASP A 437 10.62 4.58 11.60
C ASP A 437 10.74 3.96 12.99
N ASP A 438 10.46 2.68 13.10
CA ASP A 438 10.43 1.97 14.38
C ASP A 438 11.83 1.58 14.90
N GLN A 439 12.82 1.43 14.00
CA GLN A 439 14.18 1.11 14.39
C GLN A 439 14.92 2.32 14.95
N SER A 440 14.86 3.45 14.27
CA SER A 440 15.50 4.68 14.77
C SER A 440 14.68 5.39 15.85
N GLY A 441 13.43 4.98 16.04
CA GLY A 441 12.49 5.63 16.97
C GLY A 441 12.17 7.06 16.57
N THR A 442 11.79 7.27 15.32
CA THR A 442 11.70 8.62 14.74
C THR A 442 10.48 8.79 13.88
N ILE A 443 9.88 9.97 13.95
CA ILE A 443 9.02 10.50 12.89
C ILE A 443 9.84 11.54 12.12
N TYR A 444 10.01 11.33 10.81
CA TYR A 444 10.62 12.30 9.92
C TYR A 444 9.57 13.18 9.27
N LYS A 445 9.99 14.37 8.81
CA LYS A 445 9.19 15.27 7.98
C LYS A 445 9.96 15.56 6.70
N LEU A 446 9.39 15.15 5.56
CA LEU A 446 9.85 15.46 4.22
C LEU A 446 9.07 16.67 3.71
N SER A 447 9.77 17.73 3.34
CA SER A 447 9.19 19.00 2.88
C SER A 447 9.79 19.40 1.54
N TYR A 448 8.99 20.07 0.71
CA TYR A 448 9.42 20.62 -0.57
C TYR A 448 9.45 22.15 -0.51
N THR A 449 10.50 22.76 -1.05
CA THR A 449 10.63 24.21 -1.22
C THR A 449 10.85 24.48 -2.70
N PRO A 450 9.90 25.15 -3.40
CA PRO A 450 9.96 25.44 -4.85
C PRO A 450 11.20 26.15 -5.32
#